data_6da06e60e6b1730f5abc84434a0889b7
#
_entry.id   6da06e60e6b1730f5abc84434a0889b7
#
_cell.length_a   1.000
_cell.length_b   1.000
_cell.length_c   1.000
_cell.angle_alpha   90.00
_cell.angle_beta   90.00
_cell.angle_gamma   90.00
#
_symmetry.space_group_name_H-M   'P 1'
#
loop_
_entity.id
_entity.type
_entity.pdbx_description
1 polymer ?
#
loop_
_entity_poly.entity_id
_entity_poly.type
_entity_poly.pdbx_seq_one_letter_code
_entity_poly.pdbx_strand_id
1 'polypeptide(L)'
;MRDENVVLRLEGICKEFPGVKALQNVEFTLRKGEIHALMGENGAGKSTLIKVLTGVYEKDGGNIYMSGNPEPVVIRSTQDAQKAGISTVYQEITLCPNLTVAENMYIGRSKGAFTKWKKMYSDAGKLLESLDIPARPNQQLGSCSLAVQQMVAIARAVDMDCKVLILDEPTSSLDEQEVEKLFKLMLDLKSRGVGIIFVTHFLDQVYAVSDKITVLRDGKF
;
A
#
# COMPACT_ATOMS: atom_id res chain seq x y z
N MET A 1 9.49 8.08 -25.81
CA MET A 1 8.62 6.91 -25.61
C MET A 1 8.38 6.77 -24.11
N ARG A 2 7.11 6.80 -23.65
CA ARG A 2 6.81 6.53 -22.23
C ARG A 2 7.02 5.04 -21.99
N ASP A 3 7.73 4.69 -20.93
CA ASP A 3 7.94 3.29 -20.52
C ASP A 3 6.56 2.74 -20.06
N GLU A 4 5.96 1.86 -20.85
CA GLU A 4 4.64 1.26 -20.60
C GLU A 4 4.60 0.44 -19.29
N ASN A 5 5.78 0.13 -18.75
CA ASN A 5 5.93 -0.59 -17.50
C ASN A 5 5.83 0.31 -16.25
N VAL A 6 5.83 1.63 -16.39
CA VAL A 6 5.75 2.55 -15.24
C VAL A 6 4.31 2.64 -14.74
N VAL A 7 4.08 2.26 -13.47
CA VAL A 7 2.76 2.36 -12.81
C VAL A 7 2.58 3.65 -12.03
N LEU A 8 3.67 4.20 -11.46
CA LEU A 8 3.68 5.47 -10.74
C LEU A 8 4.96 6.23 -11.08
N ARG A 9 4.83 7.53 -11.36
CA ARG A 9 5.94 8.44 -11.52
C ARG A 9 5.65 9.76 -10.81
N LEU A 10 6.60 10.19 -10.01
CA LEU A 10 6.61 11.46 -9.30
C LEU A 10 7.65 12.37 -9.94
N GLU A 11 7.29 13.62 -10.20
CA GLU A 11 8.18 14.63 -10.77
C GLU A 11 8.13 15.88 -9.91
N GLY A 12 9.24 16.22 -9.29
CA GLY A 12 9.42 17.46 -8.56
C GLY A 12 8.51 17.61 -7.35
N ILE A 13 8.14 16.55 -6.65
CA ILE A 13 7.21 16.63 -5.52
C ILE A 13 7.82 17.43 -4.38
N CYS A 14 7.09 18.49 -3.99
CA CYS A 14 7.43 19.35 -2.85
C CYS A 14 6.32 19.35 -1.81
N LYS A 15 6.72 19.38 -0.53
CA LYS A 15 5.83 19.61 0.61
C LYS A 15 6.54 20.36 1.71
N GLU A 16 5.94 21.50 2.11
CA GLU A 16 6.45 22.32 3.20
C GLU A 16 5.45 22.41 4.34
N PHE A 17 5.96 22.47 5.55
CA PHE A 17 5.22 22.78 6.76
C PHE A 17 5.88 24.01 7.41
N PRO A 18 5.22 24.74 8.33
CA PRO A 18 5.83 25.87 8.98
C PRO A 18 7.22 25.52 9.58
N GLY A 19 8.26 26.11 8.98
CA GLY A 19 9.66 25.89 9.40
C GLY A 19 10.35 24.62 8.89
N VAL A 20 9.67 23.75 8.11
CA VAL A 20 10.24 22.47 7.63
C VAL A 20 9.90 22.20 6.17
N LYS A 21 10.93 22.00 5.34
CA LYS A 21 10.79 21.47 3.97
C LYS A 21 10.84 19.96 4.01
N ALA A 22 9.66 19.33 4.15
CA ALA A 22 9.56 17.89 4.33
C ALA A 22 9.82 17.08 3.05
N LEU A 23 9.52 17.65 1.87
CA LEU A 23 9.86 17.08 0.55
C LEU A 23 10.38 18.20 -0.35
N GLN A 24 11.50 17.95 -1.04
CA GLN A 24 12.19 18.93 -1.85
C GLN A 24 12.53 18.35 -3.22
N ASN A 25 11.70 18.64 -4.21
CA ASN A 25 11.89 18.21 -5.60
C ASN A 25 12.10 16.69 -5.74
N VAL A 26 11.22 15.92 -5.11
CA VAL A 26 11.33 14.45 -5.05
C VAL A 26 10.93 13.84 -6.40
N GLU A 27 11.84 13.03 -6.95
CA GLU A 27 11.65 12.23 -8.16
C GLU A 27 11.50 10.75 -7.76
N PHE A 28 10.51 10.03 -8.27
CA PHE A 28 10.34 8.61 -7.95
C PHE A 28 9.65 7.91 -9.10
N THR A 29 10.07 6.68 -9.37
CA THR A 29 9.45 5.85 -10.41
C THR A 29 9.29 4.43 -9.90
N LEU A 30 8.07 3.90 -10.01
CA LEU A 30 7.72 2.52 -9.70
C LEU A 30 7.19 1.83 -10.96
N ARG A 31 7.65 0.61 -11.21
CA ARG A 31 7.23 -0.20 -12.34
C ARG A 31 6.21 -1.26 -11.95
N LYS A 32 5.50 -1.75 -12.93
CA LYS A 32 4.59 -2.88 -12.80
C LYS A 32 5.38 -4.11 -12.35
N GLY A 33 4.91 -4.77 -11.29
CA GLY A 33 5.59 -5.94 -10.75
C GLY A 33 6.98 -5.64 -10.17
N GLU A 34 7.19 -4.46 -9.62
CA GLU A 34 8.39 -4.05 -8.91
C GLU A 34 8.12 -3.90 -7.42
N ILE A 35 8.99 -4.43 -6.59
CA ILE A 35 9.04 -4.10 -5.16
C ILE A 35 10.16 -3.08 -4.98
N HIS A 36 9.80 -1.85 -4.69
CA HIS A 36 10.71 -0.73 -4.50
C HIS A 36 10.76 -0.35 -3.01
N ALA A 37 11.90 -0.62 -2.38
CA ALA A 37 12.08 -0.23 -1.00
C ALA A 37 12.34 1.27 -0.87
N LEU A 38 11.59 1.91 0.02
CA LEU A 38 11.78 3.31 0.41
C LEU A 38 12.38 3.36 1.81
N MET A 39 13.63 3.73 1.90
CA MET A 39 14.40 3.81 3.13
C MET A 39 14.70 5.26 3.53
N GLY A 40 15.18 5.46 4.73
CA GLY A 40 15.62 6.75 5.27
C GLY A 40 15.41 6.81 6.77
N GLU A 41 16.11 7.74 7.43
CA GLU A 41 15.99 7.98 8.87
C GLU A 41 14.60 8.50 9.27
N ASN A 42 14.33 8.52 10.58
CA ASN A 42 13.13 9.17 11.09
C ASN A 42 13.21 10.68 10.79
N GLY A 43 12.10 11.24 10.27
CA GLY A 43 12.08 12.62 9.81
C GLY A 43 12.58 12.86 8.37
N ALA A 44 13.10 11.84 7.67
CA ALA A 44 13.60 11.98 6.29
C ALA A 44 12.54 12.39 5.25
N GLY A 45 11.23 12.28 5.59
CA GLY A 45 10.11 12.64 4.70
C GLY A 45 9.30 11.44 4.17
N LYS A 46 9.65 10.18 4.52
CA LYS A 46 8.95 8.97 4.05
C LYS A 46 7.44 9.02 4.28
N SER A 47 7.01 9.22 5.52
CA SER A 47 5.59 9.29 5.88
C SER A 47 4.89 10.50 5.24
N THR A 48 5.62 11.60 5.00
CA THR A 48 5.08 12.75 4.27
C THR A 48 4.83 12.39 2.80
N LEU A 49 5.75 11.68 2.16
CA LEU A 49 5.58 11.20 0.78
C LEU A 49 4.38 10.25 0.67
N ILE A 50 4.26 9.28 1.59
CA ILE A 50 3.09 8.39 1.65
C ILE A 50 1.80 9.19 1.79
N LYS A 51 1.74 10.16 2.71
CA LYS A 51 0.55 10.99 2.94
C LYS A 51 0.20 11.88 1.74
N VAL A 52 1.19 12.32 0.96
CA VAL A 52 0.96 13.01 -0.32
C VAL A 52 0.38 12.04 -1.36
N LEU A 53 0.94 10.84 -1.50
CA LEU A 53 0.44 9.81 -2.44
C LEU A 53 -0.97 9.33 -2.09
N THR A 54 -1.32 9.31 -0.82
CA THR A 54 -2.64 8.88 -0.34
C THR A 54 -3.66 10.02 -0.23
N GLY A 55 -3.27 11.27 -0.54
CA GLY A 55 -4.18 12.41 -0.50
C GLY A 55 -4.55 12.88 0.92
N VAL A 56 -3.80 12.44 1.94
CA VAL A 56 -3.92 12.97 3.31
C VAL A 56 -3.31 14.36 3.41
N TYR A 57 -2.21 14.58 2.66
CA TYR A 57 -1.62 15.90 2.49
C TYR A 57 -1.67 16.32 1.03
N GLU A 58 -2.06 17.57 0.76
CA GLU A 58 -1.91 18.15 -0.55
C GLU A 58 -0.44 18.54 -0.78
N LYS A 59 0.10 18.19 -1.94
CA LYS A 59 1.45 18.61 -2.35
C LYS A 59 1.48 20.09 -2.66
N ASP A 60 2.61 20.74 -2.42
CA ASP A 60 2.80 22.16 -2.72
C ASP A 60 3.38 22.39 -4.13
N GLY A 61 3.99 21.35 -4.73
CA GLY A 61 4.53 21.37 -6.09
C GLY A 61 4.75 19.99 -6.68
N GLY A 62 5.08 19.96 -7.97
CA GLY A 62 5.36 18.74 -8.72
C GLY A 62 4.11 18.01 -9.25
N ASN A 63 4.33 16.89 -9.92
CA ASN A 63 3.28 16.13 -10.59
C ASN A 63 3.34 14.63 -10.21
N ILE A 64 2.15 14.01 -10.17
CA ILE A 64 1.97 12.57 -9.95
C ILE A 64 1.35 12.00 -11.22
N TYR A 65 2.00 10.99 -11.81
CA TYR A 65 1.51 10.29 -13.00
C TYR A 65 1.23 8.84 -12.65
N MET A 66 0.09 8.34 -13.11
CA MET A 66 -0.31 6.94 -12.98
C MET A 66 -0.37 6.26 -14.35
N SER A 67 -0.13 4.95 -14.39
CA SER A 67 -0.24 4.17 -15.63
C SER A 67 -1.59 4.36 -16.30
N GLY A 68 -1.59 4.47 -17.64
CA GLY A 68 -2.80 4.65 -18.44
C GLY A 68 -3.34 6.07 -18.46
N ASN A 69 -2.72 7.03 -17.74
CA ASN A 69 -3.10 8.44 -17.80
C ASN A 69 -1.94 9.30 -18.33
N PRO A 70 -2.11 9.98 -19.47
CA PRO A 70 -1.07 10.87 -20.01
C PRO A 70 -0.88 12.16 -19.21
N GLU A 71 -1.92 12.59 -18.49
CA GLU A 71 -1.92 13.80 -17.67
C GLU A 71 -1.65 13.47 -16.20
N PRO A 72 -1.11 14.44 -15.44
CA PRO A 72 -0.93 14.27 -14.01
C PRO A 72 -2.27 14.02 -13.31
N VAL A 73 -2.28 13.07 -12.37
CA VAL A 73 -3.46 12.83 -11.53
C VAL A 73 -3.50 13.82 -10.36
N VAL A 74 -4.68 14.30 -10.05
CA VAL A 74 -4.92 15.16 -8.90
C VAL A 74 -5.46 14.30 -7.75
N ILE A 75 -4.70 14.22 -6.67
CA ILE A 75 -5.06 13.45 -5.47
C ILE A 75 -5.26 14.44 -4.32
N ARG A 76 -6.51 14.64 -3.90
CA ARG A 76 -6.90 15.55 -2.80
C ARG A 76 -7.52 14.81 -1.62
N SER A 77 -7.79 13.52 -1.79
CA SER A 77 -8.41 12.68 -0.78
C SER A 77 -7.95 11.23 -0.91
N THR A 78 -8.14 10.46 0.15
CA THR A 78 -7.89 9.02 0.12
C THR A 78 -8.76 8.28 -0.91
N GLN A 79 -9.95 8.81 -1.18
CA GLN A 79 -10.82 8.27 -2.23
C GLN A 79 -10.25 8.52 -3.65
N ASP A 80 -9.61 9.67 -3.88
CA ASP A 80 -8.97 9.95 -5.17
C ASP A 80 -7.76 9.05 -5.38
N ALA A 81 -6.96 8.82 -4.33
CA ALA A 81 -5.84 7.87 -4.37
C ALA A 81 -6.33 6.46 -4.73
N GLN A 82 -7.39 5.98 -4.06
CA GLN A 82 -7.99 4.68 -4.35
C GLN A 82 -8.52 4.58 -5.79
N LYS A 83 -9.20 5.61 -6.29
CA LYS A 83 -9.67 5.65 -7.70
C LYS A 83 -8.51 5.64 -8.70
N ALA A 84 -7.38 6.23 -8.34
CA ALA A 84 -6.16 6.18 -9.13
C ALA A 84 -5.45 4.81 -9.09
N GLY A 85 -5.87 3.92 -8.18
CA GLY A 85 -5.29 2.60 -7.98
C GLY A 85 -4.14 2.59 -6.96
N ILE A 86 -4.06 3.59 -6.06
CA ILE A 86 -3.10 3.63 -4.97
C ILE A 86 -3.81 3.19 -3.68
N SER A 87 -3.27 2.17 -3.03
CA SER A 87 -3.74 1.70 -1.72
C SER A 87 -2.58 1.63 -0.73
N THR A 88 -2.87 1.85 0.54
CA THR A 88 -1.86 1.85 1.61
C THR A 88 -2.30 0.96 2.75
N VAL A 89 -1.36 0.18 3.24
CA VAL A 89 -1.44 -0.52 4.51
C VAL A 89 -0.44 0.14 5.45
N TYR A 90 -0.95 0.82 6.46
CA TYR A 90 -0.16 1.53 7.45
C TYR A 90 0.37 0.58 8.52
N GLN A 91 1.40 1.00 9.24
CA GLN A 91 1.98 0.30 10.37
C GLN A 91 0.94 -0.06 11.43
N GLU A 92 0.03 0.86 11.76
CA GLU A 92 -1.13 0.56 12.60
C GLU A 92 -2.26 -0.02 11.75
N ILE A 93 -2.67 -1.24 12.09
CA ILE A 93 -3.76 -1.93 11.39
C ILE A 93 -5.08 -1.21 11.66
N THR A 94 -5.62 -0.54 10.63
CA THR A 94 -6.88 0.23 10.69
C THR A 94 -8.11 -0.65 10.47
N LEU A 95 -8.05 -1.92 10.85
CA LEU A 95 -9.15 -2.88 10.74
C LEU A 95 -9.91 -2.98 12.07
N CYS A 96 -11.17 -3.40 11.99
CA CYS A 96 -12.05 -3.55 13.15
C CYS A 96 -11.94 -4.97 13.73
N PRO A 97 -11.29 -5.18 14.89
CA PRO A 97 -11.05 -6.51 15.43
C PRO A 97 -12.33 -7.27 15.80
N ASN A 98 -13.40 -6.55 16.11
CA ASN A 98 -14.72 -7.10 16.48
C ASN A 98 -15.57 -7.56 15.28
N LEU A 99 -15.18 -7.20 14.06
CA LEU A 99 -15.83 -7.65 12.84
C LEU A 99 -15.16 -8.90 12.29
N THR A 100 -15.89 -9.63 11.45
CA THR A 100 -15.32 -10.78 10.73
C THR A 100 -14.31 -10.34 9.67
N VAL A 101 -13.48 -11.27 9.21
CA VAL A 101 -12.53 -11.04 8.12
C VAL A 101 -13.25 -10.50 6.88
N ALA A 102 -14.36 -11.13 6.46
CA ALA A 102 -15.13 -10.68 5.30
C ALA A 102 -15.72 -9.28 5.49
N GLU A 103 -16.25 -8.96 6.67
CA GLU A 103 -16.75 -7.62 6.96
C GLU A 103 -15.64 -6.57 6.86
N ASN A 104 -14.46 -6.85 7.39
CA ASN A 104 -13.30 -5.96 7.28
C ASN A 104 -12.87 -5.73 5.83
N MET A 105 -12.92 -6.76 4.99
CA MET A 105 -12.57 -6.64 3.56
C MET A 105 -13.54 -5.75 2.79
N TYR A 106 -14.84 -5.74 3.17
CA TYR A 106 -15.90 -5.09 2.38
C TYR A 106 -16.55 -3.88 3.06
N ILE A 107 -16.18 -3.53 4.29
CA ILE A 107 -16.71 -2.35 4.98
C ILE A 107 -16.49 -1.07 4.15
N GLY A 108 -17.53 -0.24 4.06
CA GLY A 108 -17.49 1.02 3.30
C GLY A 108 -17.71 0.87 1.79
N ARG A 109 -17.91 -0.35 1.25
CA ARG A 109 -18.06 -0.60 -0.20
C ARG A 109 -19.50 -0.81 -0.67
N SER A 110 -20.44 -0.99 0.25
CA SER A 110 -21.84 -1.23 -0.12
C SER A 110 -22.46 0.02 -0.73
N LYS A 111 -22.88 -0.07 -2.00
CA LYS A 111 -23.59 1.00 -2.73
C LYS A 111 -25.12 0.90 -2.61
N GLY A 112 -25.66 -0.01 -1.82
CA GLY A 112 -27.09 -0.29 -1.73
C GLY A 112 -27.61 -0.38 -0.29
N ALA A 113 -28.94 -0.31 -0.12
CA ALA A 113 -29.61 -0.44 1.16
C ALA A 113 -29.48 -1.83 1.82
N PHE A 114 -29.08 -2.85 1.04
CA PHE A 114 -28.96 -4.22 1.53
C PHE A 114 -27.61 -4.84 1.18
N THR A 115 -26.92 -5.36 2.18
CA THR A 115 -25.69 -6.12 2.02
C THR A 115 -26.03 -7.56 1.62
N LYS A 116 -25.47 -8.04 0.51
CA LYS A 116 -25.61 -9.44 0.07
C LYS A 116 -24.60 -10.33 0.82
N TRP A 117 -24.88 -10.63 2.07
CA TRP A 117 -23.99 -11.35 2.97
C TRP A 117 -23.39 -12.63 2.39
N LYS A 118 -24.24 -13.53 1.84
CA LYS A 118 -23.77 -14.79 1.24
C LYS A 118 -22.73 -14.56 0.15
N LYS A 119 -22.95 -13.56 -0.71
CA LYS A 119 -22.00 -13.23 -1.78
C LYS A 119 -20.72 -12.68 -1.19
N MET A 120 -20.80 -11.75 -0.24
CA MET A 120 -19.64 -11.15 0.44
C MET A 120 -18.74 -12.21 1.06
N TYR A 121 -19.32 -13.16 1.83
CA TYR A 121 -18.53 -14.25 2.44
C TYR A 121 -17.92 -15.19 1.40
N SER A 122 -18.65 -15.48 0.31
CA SER A 122 -18.13 -16.30 -0.79
C SER A 122 -16.96 -15.61 -1.51
N ASP A 123 -17.12 -14.34 -1.85
CA ASP A 123 -16.09 -13.57 -2.57
C ASP A 123 -14.84 -13.39 -1.69
N ALA A 124 -15.03 -13.09 -0.37
CA ALA A 124 -13.94 -13.05 0.59
C ALA A 124 -13.18 -14.38 0.66
N GLY A 125 -13.91 -15.52 0.71
CA GLY A 125 -13.28 -16.84 0.76
C GLY A 125 -12.40 -17.13 -0.44
N LYS A 126 -12.89 -16.83 -1.64
CA LYS A 126 -12.14 -17.01 -2.90
C LYS A 126 -10.88 -16.15 -2.92
N LEU A 127 -10.98 -14.90 -2.45
CA LEU A 127 -9.82 -14.00 -2.42
C LEU A 127 -8.77 -14.46 -1.41
N LEU A 128 -9.18 -14.84 -0.20
CA LEU A 128 -8.27 -15.38 0.81
C LEU A 128 -7.55 -16.64 0.31
N GLU A 129 -8.29 -17.56 -0.34
CA GLU A 129 -7.72 -18.76 -0.95
C GLU A 129 -6.74 -18.42 -2.07
N SER A 130 -7.09 -17.48 -2.96
CA SER A 130 -6.24 -17.06 -4.08
C SER A 130 -4.93 -16.39 -3.66
N LEU A 131 -4.88 -15.85 -2.44
CA LEU A 131 -3.72 -15.18 -1.84
C LEU A 131 -3.02 -16.03 -0.76
N ASP A 132 -3.43 -17.28 -0.60
CA ASP A 132 -2.91 -18.21 0.42
C ASP A 132 -2.94 -17.63 1.86
N ILE A 133 -4.01 -16.89 2.19
CA ILE A 133 -4.18 -16.28 3.51
C ILE A 133 -4.90 -17.26 4.45
N PRO A 134 -4.27 -17.69 5.56
CA PRO A 134 -4.82 -18.70 6.45
C PRO A 134 -5.90 -18.11 7.39
N ALA A 135 -7.00 -17.63 6.82
CA ALA A 135 -8.14 -17.08 7.56
C ALA A 135 -9.46 -17.55 6.96
N ARG A 136 -10.49 -17.66 7.80
CA ARG A 136 -11.85 -17.95 7.34
C ARG A 136 -12.65 -16.65 7.21
N PRO A 137 -13.50 -16.50 6.18
CA PRO A 137 -14.28 -15.28 5.98
C PRO A 137 -15.15 -14.89 7.17
N ASN A 138 -15.71 -15.87 7.88
CA ASN A 138 -16.57 -15.69 9.05
C ASN A 138 -15.82 -15.65 10.39
N GLN A 139 -14.50 -15.79 10.38
CA GLN A 139 -13.66 -15.70 11.57
C GLN A 139 -13.61 -14.23 12.03
N GLN A 140 -13.68 -14.01 13.34
CA GLN A 140 -13.48 -12.68 13.93
C GLN A 140 -12.01 -12.25 13.74
N LEU A 141 -11.79 -11.06 13.21
CA LEU A 141 -10.44 -10.61 12.84
C LEU A 141 -9.50 -10.54 14.06
N GLY A 142 -10.01 -10.10 15.21
CA GLY A 142 -9.23 -10.01 16.45
C GLY A 142 -8.73 -11.35 16.98
N SER A 143 -9.26 -12.49 16.48
CA SER A 143 -8.76 -13.84 16.82
C SER A 143 -7.62 -14.32 15.92
N CYS A 144 -7.29 -13.56 14.87
CA CYS A 144 -6.19 -13.84 13.97
C CYS A 144 -4.87 -13.27 14.52
N SER A 145 -3.73 -13.89 14.14
CA SER A 145 -2.42 -13.29 14.42
C SER A 145 -2.26 -11.94 13.72
N LEU A 146 -1.33 -11.12 14.19
CA LEU A 146 -1.04 -9.80 13.57
C LEU A 146 -0.67 -9.95 12.09
N ALA A 147 0.12 -10.96 11.74
CA ALA A 147 0.47 -11.26 10.35
C ALA A 147 -0.76 -11.52 9.49
N VAL A 148 -1.70 -12.33 9.97
CA VAL A 148 -2.96 -12.61 9.24
C VAL A 148 -3.80 -11.35 9.12
N GLN A 149 -3.89 -10.52 10.15
CA GLN A 149 -4.58 -9.23 10.08
C GLN A 149 -3.95 -8.31 9.03
N GLN A 150 -2.61 -8.28 8.95
CA GLN A 150 -1.86 -7.53 7.95
C GLN A 150 -2.15 -8.04 6.54
N MET A 151 -2.13 -9.37 6.34
CA MET A 151 -2.48 -10.00 5.06
C MET A 151 -3.92 -9.70 4.65
N VAL A 152 -4.88 -9.66 5.58
CA VAL A 152 -6.27 -9.28 5.32
C VAL A 152 -6.37 -7.80 4.89
N ALA A 153 -5.58 -6.90 5.50
CA ALA A 153 -5.51 -5.50 5.07
C ALA A 153 -4.98 -5.38 3.63
N ILE A 154 -3.96 -6.17 3.28
CA ILE A 154 -3.42 -6.26 1.93
C ILE A 154 -4.47 -6.82 0.95
N ALA A 155 -5.14 -7.92 1.31
CA ALA A 155 -6.21 -8.50 0.49
C ALA A 155 -7.33 -7.49 0.20
N ARG A 156 -7.73 -6.72 1.22
CA ARG A 156 -8.70 -5.63 1.06
C ARG A 156 -8.21 -4.58 0.04
N ALA A 157 -6.94 -4.20 0.08
CA ALA A 157 -6.36 -3.23 -0.84
C ALA A 157 -6.34 -3.77 -2.28
N VAL A 158 -5.94 -5.01 -2.46
CA VAL A 158 -5.84 -5.68 -3.78
C VAL A 158 -7.22 -5.86 -4.43
N ASP A 159 -8.25 -6.21 -3.65
CA ASP A 159 -9.62 -6.36 -4.14
C ASP A 159 -10.24 -5.04 -4.68
N MET A 160 -9.56 -3.91 -4.46
CA MET A 160 -9.94 -2.59 -4.96
C MET A 160 -9.23 -2.18 -6.26
N ASP A 161 -8.77 -3.14 -7.06
CA ASP A 161 -8.02 -2.89 -8.32
C ASP A 161 -6.74 -2.06 -8.09
N CYS A 162 -6.01 -2.42 -7.04
CA CYS A 162 -4.78 -1.76 -6.63
C CYS A 162 -3.66 -1.97 -7.67
N LYS A 163 -3.13 -0.89 -8.22
CA LYS A 163 -1.96 -0.89 -9.10
C LYS A 163 -0.67 -0.61 -8.33
N VAL A 164 -0.78 0.21 -7.29
CA VAL A 164 0.32 0.62 -6.40
C VAL A 164 -0.08 0.34 -4.96
N LEU A 165 0.61 -0.59 -4.34
CA LEU A 165 0.44 -0.95 -2.94
C LEU A 165 1.57 -0.35 -2.12
N ILE A 166 1.24 0.49 -1.13
CA ILE A 166 2.20 1.05 -0.18
C ILE A 166 2.09 0.25 1.11
N LEU A 167 3.21 -0.30 1.58
CA LEU A 167 3.34 -1.01 2.84
C LEU A 167 4.26 -0.21 3.76
N ASP A 168 3.69 0.39 4.80
CA ASP A 168 4.42 1.24 5.74
C ASP A 168 4.75 0.43 7.00
N GLU A 169 6.02 0.02 7.12
CA GLU A 169 6.59 -0.82 8.19
C GLU A 169 5.75 -2.09 8.52
N PRO A 170 5.35 -2.89 7.52
CA PRO A 170 4.38 -3.97 7.72
C PRO A 170 4.90 -5.14 8.55
N THR A 171 6.20 -5.18 8.83
CA THR A 171 6.89 -6.28 9.53
C THR A 171 7.31 -5.95 10.96
N SER A 172 7.08 -4.71 11.43
CA SER A 172 7.63 -4.19 12.69
C SER A 172 7.22 -4.97 13.96
N SER A 173 6.11 -5.73 13.90
CA SER A 173 5.57 -6.49 15.02
C SER A 173 5.41 -7.98 14.71
N LEU A 174 6.08 -8.48 13.66
CA LEU A 174 5.98 -9.86 13.19
C LEU A 174 7.23 -10.65 13.58
N ASP A 175 7.05 -11.94 13.84
CA ASP A 175 8.17 -12.88 13.96
C ASP A 175 8.72 -13.29 12.57
N GLU A 176 9.86 -14.00 12.54
CA GLU A 176 10.52 -14.39 11.29
C GLU A 176 9.62 -15.23 10.38
N GLN A 177 8.85 -16.18 10.94
CA GLN A 177 7.96 -17.04 10.17
C GLN A 177 6.77 -16.25 9.59
N GLU A 178 6.29 -15.26 10.33
CA GLU A 178 5.24 -14.35 9.89
C GLU A 178 5.73 -13.42 8.79
N VAL A 179 6.97 -12.92 8.90
CA VAL A 179 7.62 -12.12 7.86
C VAL A 179 7.76 -12.92 6.56
N GLU A 180 8.18 -14.17 6.61
CA GLU A 180 8.27 -15.04 5.42
C GLU A 180 6.93 -15.21 4.72
N LYS A 181 5.82 -15.38 5.47
CA LYS A 181 4.48 -15.47 4.89
C LYS A 181 4.06 -14.18 4.21
N LEU A 182 4.36 -13.03 4.83
CA LEU A 182 4.09 -11.72 4.25
C LEU A 182 4.90 -11.50 2.97
N PHE A 183 6.18 -11.91 2.95
CA PHE A 183 7.02 -11.81 1.77
C PHE A 183 6.54 -12.69 0.61
N LYS A 184 6.07 -13.89 0.90
CA LYS A 184 5.40 -14.75 -0.08
C LYS A 184 4.22 -14.04 -0.74
N LEU A 185 3.36 -13.42 0.07
CA LEU A 185 2.23 -12.65 -0.43
C LEU A 185 2.68 -11.46 -1.29
N MET A 186 3.71 -10.72 -0.86
CA MET A 186 4.27 -9.60 -1.65
C MET A 186 4.83 -10.08 -3.00
N LEU A 187 5.54 -11.20 -3.03
CA LEU A 187 6.09 -11.79 -4.27
C LEU A 187 4.98 -12.30 -5.20
N ASP A 188 3.91 -12.86 -4.66
CA ASP A 188 2.74 -13.26 -5.44
C ASP A 188 2.07 -12.03 -6.08
N LEU A 189 1.83 -10.96 -5.31
CA LEU A 189 1.27 -9.71 -5.83
C LEU A 189 2.16 -9.05 -6.89
N LYS A 190 3.47 -9.06 -6.67
CA LYS A 190 4.46 -8.63 -7.67
C LYS A 190 4.29 -9.43 -8.97
N SER A 191 4.17 -10.75 -8.90
CA SER A 191 3.99 -11.62 -10.07
C SER A 191 2.70 -11.32 -10.84
N ARG A 192 1.67 -10.86 -10.14
CA ARG A 192 0.38 -10.40 -10.71
C ARG A 192 0.47 -8.97 -11.29
N GLY A 193 1.63 -8.33 -11.18
CA GLY A 193 1.90 -7.01 -11.75
C GLY A 193 1.57 -5.83 -10.85
N VAL A 194 1.31 -6.03 -9.56
CA VAL A 194 1.18 -4.93 -8.60
C VAL A 194 2.55 -4.32 -8.34
N GLY A 195 2.68 -2.99 -8.44
CA GLY A 195 3.87 -2.28 -7.99
C GLY A 195 3.78 -2.04 -6.48
N ILE A 196 4.84 -2.35 -5.75
CA ILE A 196 4.86 -2.28 -4.28
C ILE A 196 5.90 -1.27 -3.82
N ILE A 197 5.49 -0.28 -3.02
CA ILE A 197 6.39 0.58 -2.25
C ILE A 197 6.50 -0.03 -0.85
N PHE A 198 7.67 -0.56 -0.53
CA PHE A 198 7.95 -1.21 0.74
C PHE A 198 8.78 -0.30 1.63
N VAL A 199 8.17 0.25 2.68
CA VAL A 199 8.85 1.11 3.64
C VAL A 199 9.24 0.30 4.85
N THR A 200 10.52 0.23 5.14
CA THR A 200 11.09 -0.46 6.29
C THR A 200 12.45 0.14 6.65
N HIS A 201 12.88 -0.10 7.86
CA HIS A 201 14.24 0.23 8.33
C HIS A 201 15.14 -1.02 8.47
N PHE A 202 14.61 -2.22 8.19
CA PHE A 202 15.34 -3.49 8.28
C PHE A 202 16.03 -3.82 6.95
N LEU A 203 17.34 -3.65 6.89
CA LEU A 203 18.13 -3.87 5.66
C LEU A 203 18.04 -5.30 5.13
N ASP A 204 18.07 -6.30 6.02
CA ASP A 204 17.99 -7.71 5.62
C ASP A 204 16.69 -8.02 4.90
N GLN A 205 15.58 -7.42 5.34
CA GLN A 205 14.27 -7.55 4.70
C GLN A 205 14.25 -6.88 3.33
N VAL A 206 14.89 -5.71 3.20
CA VAL A 206 15.00 -5.01 1.92
C VAL A 206 15.74 -5.87 0.90
N TYR A 207 16.88 -6.43 1.28
CA TYR A 207 17.66 -7.29 0.38
C TYR A 207 16.95 -8.61 0.02
N ALA A 208 16.07 -9.10 0.91
CA ALA A 208 15.34 -10.34 0.66
C ALA A 208 14.28 -10.23 -0.44
N VAL A 209 13.60 -9.07 -0.58
CA VAL A 209 12.40 -8.99 -1.44
C VAL A 209 12.40 -7.85 -2.46
N SER A 210 13.26 -6.84 -2.31
CA SER A 210 13.19 -5.63 -3.13
C SER A 210 14.00 -5.72 -4.40
N ASP A 211 13.46 -5.21 -5.50
CA ASP A 211 14.14 -5.08 -6.78
C ASP A 211 14.97 -3.80 -6.85
N LYS A 212 14.52 -2.77 -6.14
CA LYS A 212 15.14 -1.44 -6.13
C LYS A 212 15.06 -0.82 -4.75
N ILE A 213 16.05 -0.03 -4.41
CA ILE A 213 16.14 0.69 -3.15
C ILE A 213 16.31 2.17 -3.46
N THR A 214 15.53 3.00 -2.77
CA THR A 214 15.71 4.44 -2.77
C THR A 214 15.81 4.92 -1.32
N VAL A 215 16.80 5.76 -1.04
CA VAL A 215 17.01 6.32 0.29
C VAL A 215 16.62 7.79 0.29
N LEU A 216 15.64 8.13 1.11
CA LEU A 216 15.24 9.51 1.34
C LEU A 216 16.04 10.09 2.50
N ARG A 217 16.62 11.27 2.29
CA ARG A 217 17.36 12.02 3.32
C ARG A 217 17.01 13.51 3.23
N ASP A 218 16.60 14.10 4.34
CA ASP A 218 16.25 15.54 4.44
C ASP A 218 15.29 16.01 3.35
N GLY A 219 14.29 15.17 3.05
CA GLY A 219 13.28 15.44 2.01
C GLY A 219 13.78 15.31 0.55
N LYS A 220 14.93 14.70 0.31
CA LYS A 220 15.53 14.47 -1.03
C LYS A 220 15.92 13.01 -1.22
N PHE A 221 15.99 12.55 -2.46
CA PHE A 221 16.58 11.28 -2.87
C PHE A 221 18.04 11.45 -3.27
#